data_1535c707d40a40d62388254dc35eb3a0
#
_entry.id   1535c707d40a40d62388254dc35eb3a0
#
_cell.length_a   1.000
_cell.length_b   1.000
_cell.length_c   1.000
_cell.angle_alpha   90.00
_cell.angle_beta   90.00
_cell.angle_gamma   90.00
#
_symmetry.space_group_name_H-M   'P 1'
#
loop_
_entity.id
_entity.type
_entity.pdbx_description
1 polymer ?
#
loop_
_entity_poly.entity_id
_entity_poly.type
_entity_poly.pdbx_seq_one_letter_code
_entity_poly.pdbx_strand_id
1 'polypeptide(L)'
;MTGQTKNMDIKYNIATHNRPDGSRLLDAPWVYAELDTILEQLRSESAWEKNDRNGLTIFKTDRFTLVVTIMKSGAAIMKNSVDGFLILHVLNGRAEVQTEDCPVILGPGNLLHLHPFISHNIIAREETTLLLSTYT
;
A
#
# COMPACT_ATOMS: atom_id res chain seq x y z
N MET A 1 -17.24 22.07 -21.22
CA MET A 1 -17.54 21.52 -20.77
C MET A 1 -17.71 21.43 -19.65
N THR A 2 -17.94 21.41 -19.28
CA THR A 2 -18.23 21.60 -18.28
C THR A 2 -18.63 20.58 -17.41
N GLY A 3 -19.14 19.69 -17.67
CA GLY A 3 -19.68 18.70 -16.81
C GLY A 3 -18.69 17.92 -16.02
N GLN A 4 -17.49 18.15 -16.29
CA GLN A 4 -16.48 17.33 -15.67
C GLN A 4 -16.32 17.59 -14.20
N THR A 5 -16.57 18.78 -13.73
CA THR A 5 -16.41 19.07 -12.32
C THR A 5 -17.37 18.30 -11.44
N LYS A 6 -18.58 18.05 -11.93
CA LYS A 6 -19.53 17.31 -11.14
C LYS A 6 -19.24 15.83 -11.08
N ASN A 7 -18.30 15.35 -11.89
CA ASN A 7 -17.89 13.96 -11.88
C ASN A 7 -16.68 13.72 -10.99
N MET A 8 -16.24 14.74 -10.28
CA MET A 8 -15.16 14.56 -9.31
C MET A 8 -15.67 13.75 -8.14
N ASP A 9 -15.17 12.54 -8.03
CA ASP A 9 -15.45 11.73 -6.88
C ASP A 9 -14.52 12.11 -5.74
N ILE A 10 -15.08 12.55 -4.64
CA ILE A 10 -14.31 12.80 -3.44
C ILE A 10 -14.48 11.58 -2.54
N LYS A 11 -13.37 10.91 -2.26
CA LYS A 11 -13.38 9.74 -1.40
C LYS A 11 -12.73 10.10 -0.07
N TYR A 12 -13.42 9.75 0.98
CA TYR A 12 -13.01 10.07 2.33
C TYR A 12 -13.01 8.83 3.20
N ASN A 13 -11.94 8.63 3.95
CA ASN A 13 -11.87 7.55 4.91
C ASN A 13 -12.25 8.09 6.28
N ILE A 14 -13.14 7.38 6.97
CA ILE A 14 -13.66 7.82 8.26
C ILE A 14 -12.91 7.11 9.38
N ALA A 15 -12.59 7.83 10.44
CA ALA A 15 -11.96 7.26 11.62
C ALA A 15 -12.81 6.13 12.19
N THR A 16 -12.16 5.08 12.69
CA THR A 16 -12.81 3.93 13.30
C THR A 16 -12.30 3.75 14.72
N HIS A 17 -12.94 2.83 15.45
CA HIS A 17 -12.49 2.50 16.81
C HIS A 17 -11.02 2.03 16.83
N ASN A 18 -10.63 1.23 15.84
CA ASN A 18 -9.26 0.73 15.76
C ASN A 18 -8.27 1.75 15.21
N ARG A 19 -8.77 2.80 14.56
CA ARG A 19 -7.95 3.87 13.98
C ARG A 19 -8.66 5.20 14.21
N PRO A 20 -8.61 5.73 15.44
CA PRO A 20 -9.34 6.97 15.77
C PRO A 20 -8.85 8.18 14.99
N ASP A 21 -7.59 8.20 14.56
CA ASP A 21 -7.03 9.30 13.77
C ASP A 21 -7.04 8.98 12.28
N GLY A 22 -7.90 8.07 11.85
CA GLY A 22 -7.90 7.57 10.49
C GLY A 22 -8.73 8.37 9.49
N SER A 23 -9.44 9.42 9.93
CA SER A 23 -10.20 10.25 8.99
C SER A 23 -9.26 11.00 8.07
N ARG A 24 -9.40 10.79 6.77
CA ARG A 24 -8.55 11.43 5.78
C ARG A 24 -9.20 11.40 4.41
N LEU A 25 -8.80 12.35 3.58
CA LEU A 25 -9.24 12.46 2.22
C LEU A 25 -8.46 11.46 1.36
N LEU A 26 -9.14 10.66 0.56
CA LEU A 26 -8.52 9.66 -0.33
C LEU A 26 -8.49 10.10 -1.79
N ASP A 27 -9.48 10.85 -2.22
CA ASP A 27 -9.60 11.32 -3.60
C ASP A 27 -10.25 12.69 -3.65
N ALA A 28 -9.65 13.58 -4.42
CA ALA A 28 -10.12 14.93 -4.70
C ALA A 28 -9.30 15.42 -5.90
N PRO A 29 -9.53 16.65 -6.42
CA PRO A 29 -8.70 17.16 -7.51
C PRO A 29 -7.19 17.12 -7.20
N TRP A 30 -6.83 17.27 -5.94
CA TRP A 30 -5.49 16.97 -5.46
C TRP A 30 -5.56 16.55 -3.99
N VAL A 31 -4.67 15.66 -3.59
CA VAL A 31 -4.57 15.18 -2.21
C VAL A 31 -3.09 15.14 -1.84
N TYR A 32 -2.75 15.76 -0.72
CA TYR A 32 -1.40 15.76 -0.20
C TYR A 32 -1.23 14.67 0.85
N ALA A 33 -0.11 13.99 0.82
CA ALA A 33 0.24 13.02 1.83
C ALA A 33 1.71 13.19 2.21
N GLU A 34 1.98 13.11 3.51
CA GLU A 34 3.34 13.16 4.03
C GLU A 34 3.67 11.80 4.60
N LEU A 35 4.54 11.10 3.89
CA LEU A 35 4.78 9.69 4.16
C LEU A 35 5.40 9.46 5.54
N ASP A 36 6.34 10.30 5.96
CA ASP A 36 6.98 10.14 7.27
C ASP A 36 5.96 10.23 8.40
N THR A 37 5.00 11.13 8.30
CA THR A 37 3.92 11.26 9.27
C THR A 37 3.03 10.02 9.28
N ILE A 38 2.72 9.50 8.10
CA ILE A 38 1.91 8.29 7.96
C ILE A 38 2.62 7.09 8.59
N LEU A 39 3.91 6.94 8.34
CA LEU A 39 4.69 5.83 8.89
C LEU A 39 4.79 5.92 10.41
N GLU A 40 4.93 7.12 10.95
CA GLU A 40 4.94 7.35 12.39
C GLU A 40 3.59 6.95 13.00
N GLN A 41 2.50 7.33 12.36
CA GLN A 41 1.16 6.91 12.78
C GLN A 41 1.03 5.39 12.79
N LEU A 42 1.44 4.72 11.71
CA LEU A 42 1.33 3.27 11.60
C LEU A 42 2.09 2.54 12.71
N ARG A 43 3.26 3.04 13.07
CA ARG A 43 4.09 2.43 14.12
C ARG A 43 3.54 2.69 15.52
N SER A 44 2.72 3.72 15.69
CA SER A 44 2.11 4.05 16.97
C SER A 44 0.78 3.31 17.22
N GLU A 45 0.21 2.72 16.19
CA GLU A 45 -1.08 2.04 16.30
C GLU A 45 -0.95 0.66 16.94
N SER A 46 -1.97 0.26 17.71
CA SER A 46 -1.97 -1.04 18.38
C SER A 46 -1.88 -2.20 17.38
N ALA A 47 -2.36 -2.01 16.16
CA ALA A 47 -2.27 -3.03 15.12
C ALA A 47 -0.82 -3.41 14.84
N TRP A 48 0.11 -2.46 14.90
CA TRP A 48 1.53 -2.76 14.72
C TRP A 48 2.09 -3.61 15.85
N GLU A 49 1.66 -3.35 17.08
CA GLU A 49 2.13 -4.14 18.22
C GLU A 49 1.58 -5.57 18.19
N LYS A 50 0.34 -5.74 17.77
CA LYS A 50 -0.37 -7.01 17.85
C LYS A 50 -0.21 -7.90 16.63
N ASN A 51 0.21 -7.37 15.52
CA ASN A 51 0.29 -8.09 14.25
C ASN A 51 1.68 -8.02 13.67
N ASP A 52 1.90 -8.77 12.60
CA ASP A 52 3.18 -8.77 11.91
C ASP A 52 3.27 -7.67 10.83
N ARG A 53 2.18 -6.91 10.63
CA ARG A 53 2.12 -5.84 9.65
C ARG A 53 1.07 -4.81 10.02
N ASN A 54 1.18 -3.61 9.45
CA ASN A 54 0.16 -2.58 9.52
C ASN A 54 0.26 -1.73 8.26
N GLY A 55 -0.88 -1.24 7.78
CA GLY A 55 -0.89 -0.44 6.57
C GLY A 55 -2.14 0.41 6.48
N LEU A 56 -2.11 1.32 5.53
CA LEU A 56 -3.29 2.13 5.20
C LEU A 56 -3.28 2.53 3.73
N THR A 57 -4.46 2.85 3.24
CA THR A 57 -4.63 3.41 1.91
C THR A 57 -4.34 4.91 1.97
N ILE A 58 -3.42 5.37 1.13
CA ILE A 58 -3.05 6.78 1.03
C ILE A 58 -3.96 7.50 0.05
N PHE A 59 -4.08 6.97 -1.17
CA PHE A 59 -4.95 7.50 -2.21
C PHE A 59 -5.79 6.39 -2.78
N LYS A 60 -7.02 6.72 -3.18
CA LYS A 60 -7.88 5.75 -3.84
C LYS A 60 -8.85 6.46 -4.78
N THR A 61 -8.75 6.13 -6.06
CA THR A 61 -9.70 6.54 -7.08
C THR A 61 -10.38 5.31 -7.67
N ASP A 62 -11.24 5.48 -8.65
CA ASP A 62 -11.88 4.35 -9.32
C ASP A 62 -10.87 3.49 -10.09
N ARG A 63 -9.71 4.05 -10.44
CA ARG A 63 -8.72 3.40 -11.31
C ARG A 63 -7.38 3.18 -10.64
N PHE A 64 -7.18 3.75 -9.47
CA PHE A 64 -5.87 3.76 -8.82
C PHE A 64 -6.03 3.65 -7.31
N THR A 65 -5.18 2.84 -6.69
CA THR A 65 -5.09 2.75 -5.24
C THR A 65 -3.62 2.72 -4.85
N LEU A 66 -3.25 3.54 -3.88
CA LEU A 66 -1.91 3.52 -3.30
C LEU A 66 -2.03 3.18 -1.83
N VAL A 67 -1.33 2.12 -1.43
CA VAL A 67 -1.30 1.63 -0.05
C VAL A 67 0.15 1.65 0.43
N VAL A 68 0.34 2.03 1.68
CA VAL A 68 1.62 1.82 2.36
C VAL A 68 1.45 0.74 3.40
N THR A 69 2.42 -0.16 3.47
CA THR A 69 2.43 -1.26 4.43
C THR A 69 3.80 -1.34 5.10
N ILE A 70 3.81 -1.49 6.41
CA ILE A 70 5.02 -1.84 7.16
C ILE A 70 4.88 -3.29 7.61
N MET A 71 5.95 -4.05 7.45
CA MET A 71 5.98 -5.49 7.74
C MET A 71 7.15 -5.81 8.65
N LYS A 72 6.90 -6.60 9.68
CA LYS A 72 7.97 -7.10 10.52
C LYS A 72 8.77 -8.16 9.77
N SER A 73 10.01 -8.37 10.18
CA SER A 73 10.84 -9.43 9.61
C SER A 73 10.12 -10.77 9.68
N GLY A 74 10.04 -11.47 8.55
CA GLY A 74 9.37 -12.76 8.45
C GLY A 74 7.89 -12.68 8.09
N ALA A 75 7.28 -11.51 8.13
CA ALA A 75 5.89 -11.35 7.71
C ALA A 75 5.75 -11.66 6.22
N ALA A 76 4.64 -12.26 5.85
CA ALA A 76 4.43 -12.66 4.46
C ALA A 76 2.99 -12.41 4.02
N ILE A 77 2.84 -11.90 2.81
CA ILE A 77 1.56 -11.82 2.11
C ILE A 77 1.58 -12.95 1.09
N MET A 78 0.75 -13.97 1.33
CA MET A 78 0.78 -15.19 0.54
C MET A 78 -0.35 -15.24 -0.48
N LYS A 79 -0.05 -15.79 -1.66
CA LYS A 79 -1.02 -16.05 -2.72
C LYS A 79 -1.86 -14.82 -3.08
N ASN A 80 -1.19 -13.66 -3.08
CA ASN A 80 -1.86 -12.42 -3.42
C ASN A 80 -2.03 -12.33 -4.94
N SER A 81 -3.16 -11.79 -5.37
CA SER A 81 -3.46 -11.58 -6.78
C SER A 81 -4.43 -10.41 -6.85
N VAL A 82 -4.18 -9.47 -7.74
CA VAL A 82 -5.03 -8.30 -7.85
C VAL A 82 -5.59 -8.17 -9.27
N ASP A 83 -6.79 -7.62 -9.35
CA ASP A 83 -7.43 -7.30 -10.62
C ASP A 83 -6.97 -5.90 -11.03
N GLY A 84 -5.80 -5.86 -11.63
CA GLY A 84 -5.19 -4.62 -12.06
C GLY A 84 -3.67 -4.78 -12.10
N PHE A 85 -3.02 -3.77 -12.63
CA PHE A 85 -1.56 -3.73 -12.64
C PHE A 85 -1.09 -3.36 -11.23
N LEU A 86 -0.04 -4.01 -10.77
CA LEU A 86 0.50 -3.79 -9.44
C LEU A 86 1.94 -3.32 -9.55
N ILE A 87 2.28 -2.26 -8.82
CA ILE A 87 3.66 -1.83 -8.64
C ILE A 87 4.00 -1.99 -7.17
N LEU A 88 5.11 -2.69 -6.90
CA LEU A 88 5.68 -2.80 -5.58
C LEU A 88 6.92 -1.91 -5.53
N HIS A 89 7.01 -1.08 -4.51
CA HIS A 89 8.15 -0.19 -4.32
C HIS A 89 8.61 -0.30 -2.87
N VAL A 90 9.79 -0.86 -2.66
CA VAL A 90 10.38 -0.96 -1.32
C VAL A 90 11.06 0.35 -0.97
N LEU A 91 10.64 0.95 0.14
CA LEU A 91 11.22 2.19 0.64
C LEU A 91 12.35 1.91 1.64
N ASN A 92 12.14 0.91 2.49
CA ASN A 92 13.12 0.47 3.48
C ASN A 92 13.02 -1.04 3.63
N GLY A 93 14.13 -1.66 3.99
CA GLY A 93 14.17 -3.08 4.25
C GLY A 93 14.42 -3.89 2.99
N ARG A 94 13.99 -5.13 3.02
CA ARG A 94 14.16 -6.07 1.91
C ARG A 94 12.97 -6.99 1.84
N ALA A 95 12.42 -7.14 0.66
CA ALA A 95 11.30 -8.03 0.41
C ALA A 95 11.64 -9.00 -0.71
N GLU A 96 11.27 -10.26 -0.52
CA GLU A 96 11.35 -11.26 -1.56
C GLU A 96 9.98 -11.40 -2.19
N VAL A 97 9.90 -11.26 -3.51
CA VAL A 97 8.66 -11.48 -4.25
C VAL A 97 8.80 -12.77 -5.03
N GLN A 98 7.90 -13.71 -4.75
CA GLN A 98 7.87 -15.01 -5.39
C GLN A 98 6.68 -15.06 -6.36
N THR A 99 6.95 -15.43 -7.59
CA THR A 99 5.94 -15.72 -8.60
C THR A 99 6.17 -17.16 -9.06
N GLU A 100 5.62 -17.55 -10.20
CA GLU A 100 5.94 -18.85 -10.82
C GLU A 100 7.38 -18.89 -11.32
N ASP A 101 7.96 -17.73 -11.58
CA ASP A 101 9.35 -17.60 -12.02
C ASP A 101 10.31 -17.52 -10.84
N CYS A 102 11.55 -17.12 -11.12
CA CYS A 102 12.55 -16.95 -10.07
C CYS A 102 12.14 -15.85 -9.11
N PRO A 103 12.43 -16.02 -7.81
CA PRO A 103 12.17 -14.96 -6.83
C PRO A 103 12.98 -13.70 -7.15
N VAL A 104 12.40 -12.55 -6.82
CA VAL A 104 13.07 -11.25 -6.96
C VAL A 104 13.24 -10.64 -5.57
N ILE A 105 14.44 -10.20 -5.25
CA ILE A 105 14.72 -9.49 -4.00
C ILE A 105 14.69 -8.01 -4.27
N LEU A 106 13.82 -7.30 -3.55
CA LEU A 106 13.68 -5.85 -3.65
C LEU A 106 14.28 -5.20 -2.41
N GLY A 107 15.22 -4.31 -2.62
CA GLY A 107 15.75 -3.44 -1.58
C GLY A 107 15.26 -2.00 -1.76
N PRO A 108 15.74 -1.06 -0.91
CA PRO A 108 15.29 0.33 -0.98
C PRO A 108 15.46 0.93 -2.37
N GLY A 109 14.39 1.53 -2.88
CA GLY A 109 14.38 2.13 -4.20
C GLY A 109 14.13 1.17 -5.35
N ASN A 110 13.99 -0.12 -5.08
CA ASN A 110 13.66 -1.08 -6.14
C ASN A 110 12.16 -1.14 -6.37
N LEU A 111 11.78 -1.33 -7.62
CA LEU A 111 10.39 -1.43 -8.05
C LEU A 111 10.19 -2.71 -8.83
N LEU A 112 9.00 -3.29 -8.69
CA LEU A 112 8.58 -4.44 -9.48
C LEU A 112 7.18 -4.17 -9.99
N HIS A 113 6.92 -4.50 -11.25
CA HIS A 113 5.62 -4.34 -11.88
C HIS A 113 5.05 -5.71 -12.26
N LEU A 114 3.83 -5.97 -11.86
CA LEU A 114 3.12 -7.20 -12.19
C LEU A 114 1.85 -6.88 -12.96
N HIS A 115 1.56 -7.68 -13.98
CA HIS A 115 0.30 -7.62 -14.72
C HIS A 115 -0.85 -8.14 -13.87
N PRO A 116 -2.11 -7.87 -14.29
CA PRO A 116 -3.28 -8.36 -13.56
C PRO A 116 -3.25 -9.87 -13.36
N PHE A 117 -3.73 -10.29 -12.19
CA PHE A 117 -3.92 -11.70 -11.82
C PHE A 117 -2.65 -12.53 -11.75
N ILE A 118 -1.47 -11.92 -11.70
CA ILE A 118 -0.24 -12.67 -11.43
C ILE A 118 -0.19 -12.98 -9.94
N SER A 119 -0.33 -14.26 -9.59
CA SER A 119 -0.24 -14.71 -8.21
C SER A 119 1.19 -14.57 -7.70
N HIS A 120 1.34 -14.04 -6.50
CA HIS A 120 2.64 -13.78 -5.92
C HIS A 120 2.62 -13.85 -4.40
N ASN A 121 3.78 -14.08 -3.82
CA ASN A 121 4.01 -13.98 -2.38
C ASN A 121 4.98 -12.83 -2.15
N ILE A 122 4.80 -12.09 -1.07
CA ILE A 122 5.72 -11.04 -0.64
C ILE A 122 6.19 -11.41 0.76
N ILE A 123 7.49 -11.60 0.93
CA ILE A 123 8.07 -12.02 2.21
C ILE A 123 9.06 -10.95 2.67
N ALA A 124 8.82 -10.38 3.84
CA ALA A 124 9.75 -9.42 4.42
C ALA A 124 10.95 -10.15 5.00
N ARG A 125 12.13 -9.93 4.42
CA ARG A 125 13.38 -10.54 4.90
C ARG A 125 13.99 -9.79 6.08
N GLU A 126 13.57 -8.56 6.26
CA GLU A 126 13.84 -7.72 7.44
C GLU A 126 12.64 -6.79 7.57
N GLU A 127 12.58 -5.95 8.59
CA GLU A 127 11.47 -5.00 8.69
C GLU A 127 11.45 -4.14 7.42
N THR A 128 10.30 -4.09 6.77
CA THR A 128 10.17 -3.53 5.42
C THR A 128 9.03 -2.53 5.36
N THR A 129 9.28 -1.41 4.69
CA THR A 129 8.25 -0.44 4.32
C THR A 129 8.04 -0.53 2.82
N LEU A 130 6.79 -0.74 2.43
CA LEU A 130 6.43 -1.08 1.06
C LEU A 130 5.28 -0.21 0.58
N LEU A 131 5.42 0.38 -0.61
CA LEU A 131 4.32 1.03 -1.32
C LEU A 131 3.76 0.05 -2.35
N LEU A 132 2.45 -0.07 -2.35
CA LEU A 132 1.71 -0.92 -3.28
C LEU A 132 0.77 -0.04 -4.07
N SER A 133 0.99 0.06 -5.39
CA SER A 133 0.13 0.83 -6.29
C SER A 133 -0.60 -0.15 -7.19
N THR A 134 -1.93 -0.05 -7.22
CA THR A 134 -2.76 -0.86 -8.12
C THR A 134 -3.51 0.10 -9.04
N TYR A 135 -3.52 -0.20 -10.33
CA TYR A 135 -4.23 0.63 -11.30
C TYR A 135 -4.85 -0.21 -12.42
N THR A 136 -5.90 0.34 -12.99
CA THR A 136 -6.63 -0.33 -14.07
C THR A 136 -6.74 0.53 -15.33
#